data_c44dfdf692cd06788fe46c8a223374e3
#
_entry.id   c44dfdf692cd06788fe46c8a223374e3
#
_cell.length_a   1.000
_cell.length_b   1.000
_cell.length_c   1.000
_cell.angle_alpha   90.00
_cell.angle_beta   90.00
_cell.angle_gamma   90.00
#
_symmetry.space_group_name_H-M   'P 1'
#
loop_
_entity.id
_entity.type
_entity.pdbx_description
1 polymer ?
#
loop_
_entity_poly.entity_id
_entity_poly.type
_entity_poly.pdbx_seq_one_letter_code
_entity_poly.pdbx_strand_id
1 'polypeptide(L)'
;MARICKVLIVENDDDVRDLLGDIFHDEGFRFTMVKTGAEMHDALDEDDYDIVVIDVTQAGHEDGFALAEIARGQGCGAILVTGDHRHLERLETSGRHYLLKPFRVQHLVEIVDKILVETAANCVRRKRGDGSFFPARMG
;
A
#
# COMPACT_ATOMS: atom_id res chain seq x y z
N MET A 1 4.62 -22.45 -6.35
CA MET A 1 5.56 -21.69 -5.50
C MET A 1 5.04 -20.28 -5.32
N ALA A 2 4.99 -19.78 -4.10
CA ALA A 2 4.49 -18.43 -3.85
C ALA A 2 5.50 -17.38 -4.33
N ARG A 3 4.99 -16.33 -4.96
CA ARG A 3 5.78 -15.17 -5.38
C ARG A 3 5.96 -14.19 -4.22
N ILE A 4 6.89 -13.25 -4.37
CA ILE A 4 7.06 -12.18 -3.39
C ILE A 4 5.93 -11.16 -3.55
N CYS A 5 5.33 -10.74 -2.43
CA CYS A 5 4.27 -9.73 -2.41
C CYS A 5 4.78 -8.42 -2.98
N LYS A 6 3.95 -7.78 -3.78
CA LYS A 6 4.29 -6.53 -4.46
C LYS A 6 3.36 -5.39 -4.09
N VAL A 7 3.94 -4.26 -3.75
CA VAL A 7 3.23 -3.06 -3.29
C VAL A 7 3.44 -1.93 -4.28
N LEU A 8 2.36 -1.21 -4.60
CA LEU A 8 2.43 0.04 -5.35
C LEU A 8 2.21 1.20 -4.38
N ILE A 9 3.15 2.13 -4.37
CA ILE A 9 3.11 3.31 -3.49
C ILE A 9 2.79 4.53 -4.36
N VAL A 10 1.70 5.23 -4.03
CA VAL A 10 1.27 6.45 -4.71
C VAL A 10 1.39 7.61 -3.74
N GLU A 11 2.48 8.35 -3.83
CA GLU A 11 2.83 9.42 -2.89
C GLU A 11 3.59 10.53 -3.60
N ASN A 12 3.08 11.75 -3.53
CA ASN A 12 3.68 12.90 -4.22
C ASN A 12 4.89 13.48 -3.48
N ASP A 13 4.92 13.40 -2.15
CA ASP A 13 6.04 13.90 -1.34
C ASP A 13 7.24 12.95 -1.48
N ASP A 14 8.37 13.47 -1.96
CA ASP A 14 9.56 12.66 -2.23
C ASP A 14 10.09 11.98 -0.96
N ASP A 15 10.15 12.70 0.16
CA ASP A 15 10.69 12.16 1.41
C ASP A 15 9.79 11.09 2.00
N VAL A 16 8.48 11.30 1.98
CA VAL A 16 7.50 10.32 2.47
C VAL A 16 7.50 9.09 1.57
N ARG A 17 7.58 9.29 0.26
CA ARG A 17 7.63 8.18 -0.70
C ARG A 17 8.87 7.31 -0.46
N ASP A 18 10.03 7.93 -0.28
CA ASP A 18 11.28 7.21 -0.01
C ASP A 18 11.20 6.45 1.32
N LEU A 19 10.62 7.07 2.35
CA LEU A 19 10.42 6.41 3.64
C LEU A 19 9.54 5.16 3.51
N LEU A 20 8.43 5.28 2.79
CA LEU A 20 7.56 4.12 2.54
C LEU A 20 8.29 3.02 1.77
N GLY A 21 9.08 3.40 0.77
CA GLY A 21 9.90 2.45 0.03
C GLY A 21 10.89 1.71 0.93
N ASP A 22 11.56 2.43 1.83
CA ASP A 22 12.49 1.81 2.78
C ASP A 22 11.78 0.84 3.70
N ILE A 23 10.59 1.20 4.20
CA ILE A 23 9.79 0.32 5.06
C ILE A 23 9.44 -0.98 4.34
N PHE A 24 8.91 -0.90 3.12
CA PHE A 24 8.53 -2.10 2.39
C PHE A 24 9.74 -2.94 1.97
N HIS A 25 10.86 -2.28 1.64
CA HIS A 25 12.11 -3.00 1.39
C HIS A 25 12.54 -3.80 2.62
N ASP A 26 12.57 -3.16 3.78
CA ASP A 26 12.99 -3.80 5.03
C ASP A 26 12.05 -4.94 5.45
N GLU A 27 10.77 -4.80 5.14
CA GLU A 27 9.77 -5.83 5.46
C GLU A 27 9.69 -6.96 4.41
N GLY A 28 10.55 -6.91 3.41
CA GLY A 28 10.69 -8.01 2.45
C GLY A 28 9.69 -8.01 1.30
N PHE A 29 9.12 -6.86 0.99
CA PHE A 29 8.21 -6.69 -0.15
C PHE A 29 8.95 -6.21 -1.38
N ARG A 30 8.46 -6.57 -2.54
CA ARG A 30 8.77 -5.86 -3.78
C ARG A 30 7.85 -4.66 -3.86
N PHE A 31 8.32 -3.57 -4.47
CA PHE A 31 7.49 -2.37 -4.58
C PHE A 31 7.86 -1.52 -5.78
N THR A 32 6.90 -0.73 -6.20
CA THR A 32 7.06 0.34 -7.20
C THR A 32 6.54 1.62 -6.58
N MET A 33 7.20 2.74 -6.83
CA MET A 33 6.80 4.04 -6.31
C MET A 33 6.42 4.96 -7.45
N VAL A 34 5.27 5.61 -7.33
CA VAL A 34 4.79 6.60 -8.28
C VAL A 34 4.30 7.85 -7.54
N LYS A 35 4.19 8.97 -8.25
CA LYS A 35 3.85 10.27 -7.66
C LYS A 35 2.38 10.63 -7.81
N THR A 36 1.73 10.20 -8.88
CA THR A 36 0.41 10.69 -9.28
C THR A 36 -0.56 9.55 -9.56
N GLY A 37 -1.86 9.88 -9.60
CA GLY A 37 -2.88 8.92 -10.01
C GLY A 37 -2.70 8.43 -11.43
N ALA A 38 -2.28 9.30 -12.35
CA ALA A 38 -2.00 8.92 -13.74
C ALA A 38 -0.89 7.86 -13.80
N GLU A 39 0.20 8.06 -13.05
CA GLU A 39 1.27 7.09 -12.97
C GLU A 39 0.82 5.78 -12.30
N MET A 40 -0.11 5.86 -11.33
CA MET A 40 -0.72 4.66 -10.74
C MET A 40 -1.47 3.84 -11.80
N HIS A 41 -2.26 4.49 -12.65
CA HIS A 41 -2.98 3.81 -13.73
C HIS A 41 -2.00 3.09 -14.65
N ASP A 42 -0.92 3.77 -15.06
CA ASP A 42 0.10 3.18 -15.93
C ASP A 42 0.75 1.96 -15.27
N ALA A 43 1.09 2.08 -13.98
CA ALA A 43 1.71 0.98 -13.25
C ALA A 43 0.78 -0.25 -13.14
N LEU A 44 -0.52 0.00 -12.88
CA LEU A 44 -1.51 -1.08 -12.81
C LEU A 44 -1.76 -1.76 -14.15
N ASP A 45 -1.58 -1.02 -15.25
CA ASP A 45 -1.69 -1.59 -16.59
C ASP A 45 -0.47 -2.46 -16.94
N GLU A 46 0.69 -2.14 -16.39
CA GLU A 46 1.95 -2.82 -16.71
C GLU A 46 2.22 -4.06 -15.87
N ASP A 47 1.69 -4.11 -14.63
CA ASP A 47 2.02 -5.18 -13.70
C ASP A 47 0.88 -5.43 -12.71
N ASP A 48 0.98 -6.55 -12.00
CA ASP A 48 0.05 -6.92 -10.95
C ASP A 48 0.61 -6.54 -9.58
N TYR A 49 -0.25 -6.02 -8.71
CA TYR A 49 0.11 -5.65 -7.34
C TYR A 49 -0.84 -6.31 -6.35
N ASP A 50 -0.32 -6.58 -5.17
CA ASP A 50 -1.12 -7.14 -4.07
C ASP A 50 -1.79 -6.06 -3.25
N ILE A 51 -1.08 -4.93 -3.06
CA ILE A 51 -1.54 -3.79 -2.27
C ILE A 51 -1.15 -2.50 -2.95
N VAL A 52 -2.02 -1.50 -2.85
CA VAL A 52 -1.72 -0.12 -3.25
C VAL A 52 -1.86 0.77 -2.02
N VAL A 53 -0.81 1.54 -1.73
CA VAL A 53 -0.79 2.54 -0.65
C VAL A 53 -0.95 3.91 -1.29
N ILE A 54 -2.02 4.62 -0.94
CA ILE A 54 -2.40 5.88 -1.60
C ILE A 54 -2.47 7.00 -0.58
N ASP A 55 -1.68 8.06 -0.79
CA ASP A 55 -1.86 9.30 -0.02
C ASP A 55 -3.05 10.06 -0.60
N VAL A 56 -4.07 10.26 0.23
CA VAL A 56 -5.33 10.88 -0.18
C VAL A 56 -5.14 12.33 -0.63
N THR A 57 -4.25 13.07 0.05
CA THR A 57 -4.03 14.49 -0.23
C THR A 57 -3.06 14.73 -1.38
N GLN A 58 -2.22 13.76 -1.71
CA GLN A 58 -1.09 13.91 -2.61
C GLN A 58 -1.25 13.19 -3.95
N ALA A 59 -2.42 12.61 -4.19
CA ALA A 59 -2.65 11.81 -5.41
C ALA A 59 -2.84 12.66 -6.68
N GLY A 60 -2.46 13.92 -6.66
CA GLY A 60 -2.60 14.84 -7.79
C GLY A 60 -4.01 15.41 -7.86
N HIS A 61 -4.56 15.49 -9.07
CA HIS A 61 -5.91 16.02 -9.30
C HIS A 61 -6.99 14.97 -9.08
N GLU A 62 -6.62 13.70 -8.94
CA GLU A 62 -7.58 12.64 -8.72
C GLU A 62 -7.84 12.44 -7.24
N ASP A 63 -9.09 12.09 -6.90
CA ASP A 63 -9.49 11.75 -5.54
C ASP A 63 -8.87 10.42 -5.12
N GLY A 64 -8.07 10.42 -4.04
CA GLY A 64 -7.43 9.21 -3.54
C GLY A 64 -8.41 8.10 -3.18
N PHE A 65 -9.64 8.45 -2.75
CA PHE A 65 -10.69 7.46 -2.49
C PHE A 65 -11.12 6.77 -3.78
N ALA A 66 -11.25 7.52 -4.87
CA ALA A 66 -11.57 6.95 -6.19
C ALA A 66 -10.44 6.04 -6.69
N LEU A 67 -9.19 6.43 -6.48
CA LEU A 67 -8.04 5.60 -6.84
C LEU A 67 -8.05 4.28 -6.07
N ALA A 68 -8.40 4.31 -4.80
CA ALA A 68 -8.51 3.09 -3.99
C ALA A 68 -9.58 2.14 -4.54
N GLU A 69 -10.71 2.68 -5.00
CA GLU A 69 -11.76 1.87 -5.63
C GLU A 69 -11.27 1.21 -6.93
N ILE A 70 -10.51 1.93 -7.74
CA ILE A 70 -9.92 1.39 -8.95
C ILE A 70 -8.97 0.23 -8.63
N ALA A 71 -8.09 0.41 -7.65
CA ALA A 71 -7.17 -0.63 -7.20
C ALA A 71 -7.92 -1.88 -6.74
N ARG A 72 -8.98 -1.70 -5.95
CA ARG A 72 -9.80 -2.81 -5.47
C ARG A 72 -10.54 -3.52 -6.58
N GLY A 73 -11.03 -2.77 -7.56
CA GLY A 73 -11.67 -3.35 -8.75
C GLY A 73 -10.74 -4.25 -9.55
N GLN A 74 -9.43 -4.07 -9.41
CA GLN A 74 -8.41 -4.91 -10.04
C GLN A 74 -7.88 -6.01 -9.12
N GLY A 75 -8.49 -6.21 -7.97
CA GLY A 75 -8.12 -7.25 -7.04
C GLY A 75 -7.01 -6.88 -6.06
N CYS A 76 -6.58 -5.61 -6.03
CA CYS A 76 -5.57 -5.14 -5.07
C CYS A 76 -6.22 -4.77 -3.74
N GLY A 77 -5.52 -5.02 -2.64
CA GLY A 77 -5.85 -4.37 -1.38
C GLY A 77 -5.47 -2.89 -1.47
N ALA A 78 -6.08 -2.04 -0.64
CA ALA A 78 -5.77 -0.62 -0.64
C ALA A 78 -5.66 -0.09 0.78
N ILE A 79 -4.65 0.78 1.00
CA ILE A 79 -4.48 1.53 2.24
C ILE A 79 -4.48 3.01 1.89
N LEU A 80 -5.37 3.76 2.52
CA LEU A 80 -5.44 5.21 2.38
C LEU A 80 -4.59 5.86 3.48
N VAL A 81 -3.75 6.81 3.12
CA VAL A 81 -2.86 7.51 4.06
C VAL A 81 -3.09 9.00 3.94
N THR A 82 -3.12 9.72 5.04
CA THR A 82 -3.20 11.18 5.01
C THR A 82 -2.63 11.80 6.28
N GLY A 83 -2.04 12.98 6.15
CA GLY A 83 -1.70 13.85 7.29
C GLY A 83 -2.77 14.89 7.58
N ASP A 84 -3.84 14.93 6.81
CA ASP A 84 -4.90 15.92 6.95
C ASP A 84 -6.10 15.35 7.70
N HIS A 85 -6.28 15.80 8.94
CA HIS A 85 -7.36 15.33 9.80
C HIS A 85 -8.76 15.67 9.28
N ARG A 86 -8.88 16.58 8.30
CA ARG A 86 -10.17 16.89 7.67
C ARG A 86 -10.73 15.70 6.90
N HIS A 87 -9.89 14.74 6.53
CA HIS A 87 -10.33 13.51 5.86
C HIS A 87 -10.79 12.41 6.83
N LEU A 88 -10.62 12.59 8.13
CA LEU A 88 -10.85 11.51 9.11
C LEU A 88 -12.27 10.95 9.05
N GLU A 89 -13.28 11.81 9.02
CA GLU A 89 -14.67 11.36 8.97
C GLU A 89 -14.94 10.50 7.72
N ARG A 90 -14.47 10.96 6.57
CA ARG A 90 -14.63 10.23 5.32
C ARG A 90 -13.86 8.91 5.35
N LEU A 91 -12.67 8.87 5.93
CA LEU A 91 -11.89 7.65 6.11
C LEU A 91 -12.62 6.65 6.99
N GLU A 92 -13.13 7.09 8.14
CA GLU A 92 -13.86 6.24 9.09
C GLU A 92 -15.13 5.65 8.46
N THR A 93 -15.85 6.42 7.66
CA THR A 93 -17.09 5.98 7.05
C THR A 93 -16.88 5.20 5.76
N SER A 94 -15.68 5.25 5.18
CA SER A 94 -15.39 4.57 3.90
C SER A 94 -15.36 3.05 4.00
N GLY A 95 -15.15 2.51 5.19
CA GLY A 95 -14.94 1.08 5.38
C GLY A 95 -13.59 0.58 4.87
N ARG A 96 -12.67 1.48 4.54
CA ARG A 96 -11.34 1.15 4.01
C ARG A 96 -10.31 1.17 5.11
N HIS A 97 -9.20 0.44 4.89
CA HIS A 97 -8.03 0.56 5.76
C HIS A 97 -7.38 1.91 5.56
N TYR A 98 -7.00 2.55 6.64
CA TYR A 98 -6.35 3.86 6.57
C TYR A 98 -5.35 4.07 7.69
N LEU A 99 -4.43 5.01 7.46
CA LEU A 99 -3.45 5.48 8.45
C LEU A 99 -3.41 6.99 8.43
N LEU A 100 -3.33 7.58 9.62
CA LEU A 100 -3.08 9.01 9.79
C LEU A 100 -1.58 9.23 10.04
N LYS A 101 -0.98 10.20 9.34
CA LYS A 101 0.41 10.60 9.58
C LYS A 101 0.48 11.49 10.85
N PRO A 102 1.49 11.34 11.69
CA PRO A 102 2.52 10.32 11.65
C PRO A 102 2.01 8.97 12.14
N PHE A 103 2.45 7.89 11.51
CA PHE A 103 2.04 6.54 11.89
C PHE A 103 3.28 5.71 12.31
N ARG A 104 3.03 4.64 13.06
CA ARG A 104 4.09 3.69 13.43
C ARG A 104 4.28 2.68 12.31
N VAL A 105 5.54 2.34 12.02
CA VAL A 105 5.87 1.32 11.03
C VAL A 105 5.14 0.01 11.32
N GLN A 106 5.12 -0.40 12.58
CA GLN A 106 4.44 -1.63 13.00
C GLN A 106 2.95 -1.59 12.67
N HIS A 107 2.30 -0.45 12.84
CA HIS A 107 0.87 -0.31 12.50
C HIS A 107 0.62 -0.48 11.00
N LEU A 108 1.48 0.10 10.17
CA LEU A 108 1.42 -0.09 8.73
C LEU A 108 1.57 -1.57 8.36
N VAL A 109 2.56 -2.24 8.93
CA VAL A 109 2.82 -3.66 8.66
C VAL A 109 1.64 -4.54 9.08
N GLU A 110 1.04 -4.27 10.24
CA GLU A 110 -0.12 -5.01 10.73
C GLU A 110 -1.32 -4.86 9.78
N ILE A 111 -1.57 -3.65 9.26
CA ILE A 111 -2.65 -3.43 8.30
C ILE A 111 -2.35 -4.16 6.99
N VAL A 112 -1.11 -4.12 6.53
CA VAL A 112 -0.69 -4.83 5.31
C VAL A 112 -0.97 -6.34 5.45
N ASP A 113 -0.54 -6.94 6.55
CA ASP A 113 -0.75 -8.37 6.79
C ASP A 113 -2.24 -8.71 6.85
N LYS A 114 -3.04 -7.86 7.49
CA LYS A 114 -4.49 -8.04 7.55
C LYS A 114 -5.13 -8.00 6.16
N ILE A 115 -4.73 -7.07 5.32
CA ILE A 115 -5.24 -6.96 3.95
C ILE A 115 -4.88 -8.19 3.14
N LEU A 116 -3.65 -8.68 3.26
CA LEU A 116 -3.21 -9.86 2.53
C LEU A 116 -4.03 -11.10 2.90
N VAL A 117 -4.43 -11.22 4.16
CA VAL A 117 -5.36 -12.27 4.60
C VAL A 117 -6.74 -12.06 3.98
N GLU A 118 -7.29 -10.86 4.07
CA GLU A 118 -8.62 -10.54 3.56
C GLU A 118 -8.75 -10.75 2.06
N THR A 119 -7.71 -10.43 1.30
CA THR A 119 -7.69 -10.59 -0.15
C THR A 119 -7.24 -11.99 -0.58
N ALA A 120 -6.93 -12.88 0.36
CA ALA A 120 -6.42 -14.22 0.11
C ALA A 120 -5.19 -14.21 -0.81
N ALA A 121 -4.32 -13.22 -0.65
CA ALA A 121 -3.14 -13.07 -1.48
C ALA A 121 -2.19 -14.26 -1.31
N ASN A 122 -1.77 -14.82 -2.42
CA ASN A 122 -0.84 -15.95 -2.43
C ASN A 122 0.57 -15.45 -2.71
N CYS A 123 1.17 -14.82 -1.73
CA CYS A 123 2.51 -14.27 -1.84
C CYS A 123 3.26 -14.39 -0.50
N VAL A 124 4.56 -14.15 -0.54
CA VAL A 124 5.44 -14.23 0.62
C VAL A 124 6.26 -12.95 0.75
N ARG A 125 6.79 -12.70 1.94
CA ARG A 125 7.80 -11.66 2.17
C ARG A 125 9.16 -12.33 2.31
N ARG A 126 10.20 -11.67 1.81
CA ARG A 126 11.57 -12.13 1.99
C ARG A 126 12.07 -11.66 3.34
N LYS A 127 12.46 -12.59 4.21
CA LYS A 127 13.01 -12.25 5.51
C LYS A 127 14.39 -11.62 5.35
N ARG A 128 14.56 -10.46 5.96
CA ARG A 128 15.81 -9.72 5.91
C ARG A 128 16.91 -10.45 6.69
N GLY A 129 18.12 -10.43 6.15
CA GLY A 129 19.33 -10.90 6.81
C GLY A 129 19.75 -12.31 6.46
N ASP A 130 18.85 -13.27 6.42
CA ASP A 130 19.18 -14.67 6.14
C ASP A 130 18.66 -15.19 4.80
N GLY A 131 17.94 -14.35 4.07
CA GLY A 131 17.38 -14.74 2.77
C GLY A 131 16.19 -15.69 2.83
N SER A 132 15.72 -16.03 4.02
CA SER A 132 14.54 -16.89 4.14
C SER A 132 13.25 -16.14 3.79
N PHE A 133 12.20 -16.92 3.56
CA PHE A 133 10.88 -16.40 3.22
C PHE A 133 9.86 -16.86 4.25
N PHE A 134 8.81 -16.09 4.43
CA PHE A 134 7.66 -16.50 5.25
C PHE A 134 6.37 -16.01 4.61
N PRO A 135 5.23 -16.69 4.85
CA PRO A 135 3.94 -16.26 4.32
C PRO A 135 3.59 -14.87 4.84
N ALA A 136 3.19 -13.96 3.96
CA ALA A 136 2.83 -12.60 4.33
C ALA A 136 1.62 -12.54 5.26
N ARG A 137 0.76 -13.56 5.21
CA ARG A 137 -0.48 -13.62 6.00
C ARG A 137 -0.39 -14.54 7.21
N MET A 138 0.79 -14.72 7.77
CA MET A 138 0.93 -15.37 9.07
C MET A 138 0.51 -14.38 10.15
N GLY A 139 -0.48 -14.76 10.89
CA GLY A 139 -0.94 -13.99 12.04
C GLY A 139 -0.08 -14.19 13.27
#